data_cdc6991ff21d87ab5e1d49426ce8f477
#
_entry.id   cdc6991ff21d87ab5e1d49426ce8f477
#
_cell.length_a   1.000
_cell.length_b   1.000
_cell.length_c   1.000
_cell.angle_alpha   90.00
_cell.angle_beta   90.00
_cell.angle_gamma   90.00
#
_symmetry.space_group_name_H-M   'P 1'
#
loop_
_entity.id
_entity.type
_entity.pdbx_description
1 polymer ?
#
loop_
_entity_poly.entity_id
_entity_poly.type
_entity_poly.pdbx_seq_one_letter_code
_entity_poly.pdbx_strand_id
1 'polypeptide(L)'
;MKAKRNKNDEESQLIRASVDIFTDSILFSEDRMQRYLRKRENILQCNRMHSRCSYSLEMELPECKDIDSFLRKMKRYVPGIVSWHIGIVGSSVF
;
A
#
# COMPACT_ATOMS: atom_id res chain seq x y z
N MET A 1 16.59 -15.10 20.10
CA MET A 1 16.64 -14.86 19.59
C MET A 1 16.56 -14.44 19.08
N LYS A 2 16.65 -14.41 19.16
CA LYS A 2 16.73 -14.01 18.50
C LYS A 2 16.68 -13.36 17.96
N ALA A 3 16.68 -13.25 18.33
CA ALA A 3 16.82 -12.67 17.70
C ALA A 3 16.73 -11.95 17.34
N LYS A 4 16.90 -11.95 17.50
CA LYS A 4 16.96 -11.33 17.16
C LYS A 4 17.08 -10.61 16.59
N ARG A 5 17.26 -10.58 16.62
CA ARG A 5 17.42 -9.96 16.13
C ARG A 5 17.73 -9.32 15.55
N ASN A 6 17.96 -9.48 15.48
CA ASN A 6 18.24 -8.95 15.03
C ASN A 6 18.06 -8.42 14.48
N LYS A 7 17.86 -8.72 14.28
CA LYS A 7 17.62 -8.32 13.81
C LYS A 7 17.36 -7.32 13.54
N ASN A 8 17.13 -7.18 13.94
CA ASN A 8 16.92 -6.04 13.83
C ASN A 8 17.31 -5.19 12.95
N ASP A 9 17.85 -5.32 12.69
CA ASP A 9 18.49 -4.49 11.79
C ASP A 9 17.91 -4.55 10.46
N GLU A 10 17.67 -5.68 9.92
CA GLU A 10 17.03 -5.80 8.66
C GLU A 10 15.66 -5.28 8.72
N GLU A 11 15.05 -5.41 9.84
CA GLU A 11 13.70 -4.94 9.96
C GLU A 11 13.59 -3.48 9.74
N SER A 12 14.65 -2.78 10.03
CA SER A 12 14.61 -1.35 9.89
C SER A 12 14.72 -0.91 8.45
N GLN A 13 14.78 -1.85 7.52
CA GLN A 13 14.96 -1.50 6.12
C GLN A 13 13.70 -1.68 5.31
N LEU A 14 12.58 -1.39 5.92
CA LEU A 14 11.33 -1.41 5.20
C LEU A 14 11.27 -0.23 4.23
N ILE A 15 10.72 -0.50 3.07
CA ILE A 15 10.52 0.53 2.07
C ILE A 15 9.19 1.19 2.32
N ARG A 16 9.18 2.51 2.41
CA ARG A 16 7.94 3.25 2.55
C ARG A 16 7.53 3.77 1.18
N ALA A 17 6.31 3.50 0.83
CA ALA A 17 5.78 3.88 -0.47
C ALA A 17 4.49 4.67 -0.30
N SER A 18 4.30 5.62 -1.20
CA SER A 18 3.04 6.33 -1.31
C SER A 18 2.43 5.92 -2.64
N VAL A 19 1.20 5.45 -2.60
CA VAL A 19 0.54 4.93 -3.79
C VAL A 19 -0.71 5.72 -4.08
N ASP A 20 -0.76 6.32 -5.25
CA ASP A 20 -1.95 7.03 -5.69
C ASP A 20 -2.82 6.05 -6.46
N ILE A 21 -4.07 5.94 -6.07
CA ILE A 21 -5.00 5.00 -6.68
C ILE A 21 -6.06 5.76 -7.46
N PHE A 22 -6.25 5.35 -8.71
CA PHE A 22 -7.23 5.97 -9.60
C PHE A 22 -8.38 5.00 -9.79
N THR A 23 -9.59 5.47 -9.56
CA THR A 23 -10.77 4.61 -9.58
C THR A 23 -11.80 5.11 -10.57
N ASP A 24 -12.64 4.16 -11.00
CA ASP A 24 -13.79 4.47 -11.84
C ASP A 24 -14.96 4.80 -10.91
N SER A 25 -15.52 5.98 -11.04
CA SER A 25 -16.53 6.45 -10.10
C SER A 25 -17.81 5.61 -10.12
N ILE A 26 -18.03 4.87 -11.19
CA ILE A 26 -19.25 4.06 -11.30
C ILE A 26 -19.02 2.66 -10.76
N LEU A 27 -17.89 2.06 -11.10
CA LEU A 27 -17.62 0.66 -10.76
C LEU A 27 -16.94 0.46 -9.43
N PHE A 28 -16.30 1.49 -8.91
CA PHE A 28 -15.46 1.36 -7.72
C PHE A 28 -16.29 1.09 -6.48
N SER A 29 -15.82 0.14 -5.68
CA SER A 29 -16.44 -0.18 -4.40
C SER A 29 -15.49 0.19 -3.27
N GLU A 30 -15.78 1.32 -2.64
CA GLU A 30 -14.98 1.76 -1.50
C GLU A 30 -15.08 0.77 -0.35
N ASP A 31 -16.24 0.17 -0.18
CA ASP A 31 -16.45 -0.79 0.89
C ASP A 31 -15.51 -1.98 0.75
N ARG A 32 -15.37 -2.50 -0.45
CA ARG A 32 -14.47 -3.63 -0.67
C ARG A 32 -13.03 -3.23 -0.46
N MET A 33 -12.65 -2.02 -0.87
CA MET A 33 -11.30 -1.55 -0.65
C MET A 33 -11.02 -1.45 0.84
N GLN A 34 -11.94 -0.88 1.60
CA GLN A 34 -11.74 -0.74 3.03
C GLN A 34 -11.61 -2.10 3.72
N ARG A 35 -12.41 -3.07 3.30
CA ARG A 35 -12.31 -4.41 3.86
C ARG A 35 -10.97 -5.04 3.53
N TYR A 36 -10.50 -4.84 2.32
CA TYR A 36 -9.23 -5.40 1.91
C TYR A 36 -8.09 -4.79 2.72
N LEU A 37 -8.09 -3.47 2.87
CA LEU A 37 -7.01 -2.78 3.57
C LEU A 37 -7.03 -3.05 5.06
N ARG A 38 -8.21 -3.22 5.64
CA ARG A 38 -8.34 -3.39 7.08
C ARG A 38 -7.60 -4.61 7.60
N LYS A 39 -7.39 -5.60 6.75
CA LYS A 39 -6.71 -6.83 7.13
C LYS A 39 -5.21 -6.80 6.91
N ARG A 40 -4.69 -5.67 6.45
CA ARG A 40 -3.27 -5.58 6.06
C ARG A 40 -2.51 -4.72 7.06
N GLU A 41 -1.53 -5.34 7.70
CA GLU A 41 -0.76 -4.63 8.73
C GLU A 41 0.22 -3.65 8.15
N ASN A 42 0.62 -3.85 6.90
CA ASN A 42 1.61 -2.98 6.29
C ASN A 42 1.04 -1.70 5.70
N ILE A 43 -0.26 -1.50 5.83
CA ILE A 43 -0.87 -0.24 5.41
C ILE A 43 -0.82 0.73 6.58
N LEU A 44 -0.14 1.85 6.37
CA LEU A 44 -0.01 2.85 7.41
C LEU A 44 -1.16 3.84 7.40
N GLN A 45 -1.63 4.20 6.20
CA GLN A 45 -2.63 5.23 6.09
C GLN A 45 -3.34 5.12 4.75
N CYS A 46 -4.61 5.47 4.73
CA CYS A 46 -5.39 5.53 3.50
C CYS A 46 -6.21 6.81 3.54
N ASN A 47 -5.96 7.70 2.60
CA ASN A 47 -6.64 8.99 2.56
C ASN A 47 -7.44 9.13 1.28
N ARG A 48 -8.66 9.66 1.41
CA ARG A 48 -9.44 10.02 0.24
C ARG A 48 -8.91 11.35 -0.28
N MET A 49 -8.74 11.42 -1.58
CA MET A 49 -8.19 12.61 -2.21
C MET A 49 -9.27 13.34 -2.98
N HIS A 50 -9.09 14.65 -3.09
CA HIS A 50 -10.02 15.47 -3.86
C HIS A 50 -9.37 15.95 -5.15
N SER A 51 -8.24 15.37 -5.49
CA SER A 51 -7.52 15.73 -6.69
C SER A 51 -7.77 14.69 -7.77
N ARG A 52 -6.82 14.52 -8.67
CA ARG A 52 -6.99 13.59 -9.76
C ARG A 52 -7.11 12.15 -9.34
N CYS A 53 -6.34 11.74 -8.35
CA CYS A 53 -6.46 10.38 -7.85
C CYS A 53 -7.56 10.33 -6.81
N SER A 54 -8.11 9.15 -6.63
CA SER A 54 -9.21 8.99 -5.68
C SER A 54 -8.73 8.75 -4.27
N TYR A 55 -7.64 8.00 -4.14
CA TYR A 55 -7.12 7.65 -2.81
C TYR A 55 -5.61 7.66 -2.83
N SER A 56 -5.03 7.88 -1.68
CA SER A 56 -3.59 7.80 -1.48
C SER A 56 -3.33 6.86 -0.31
N LEU A 57 -2.51 5.85 -0.55
CA LEU A 57 -2.11 4.90 0.49
C LEU A 57 -0.68 5.13 0.87
N GLU A 58 -0.38 4.97 2.16
CA GLU A 58 0.99 4.88 2.62
C GLU A 58 1.20 3.50 3.18
N MET A 59 2.28 2.85 2.78
CA MET A 59 2.53 1.49 3.19
C MET A 59 4.02 1.24 3.37
N GLU A 60 4.34 0.21 4.14
CA GLU A 60 5.72 -0.21 4.34
C GLU A 60 5.82 -1.68 4.02
N LEU A 61 6.78 -2.03 3.18
CA LEU A 61 6.97 -3.40 2.73
C LEU A 61 8.46 -3.67 2.59
N PRO A 62 8.87 -4.93 2.71
CA PRO A 62 10.30 -5.25 2.63
C PRO A 62 10.92 -4.98 1.27
N GLU A 63 10.16 -5.16 0.19
CA GLU A 63 10.72 -5.02 -1.15
C GLU A 63 9.71 -4.34 -2.07
N CYS A 64 10.22 -3.68 -3.08
CA CYS A 64 9.37 -3.01 -4.04
C CYS A 64 8.43 -3.96 -4.77
N LYS A 65 8.90 -5.16 -5.06
CA LYS A 65 8.05 -6.14 -5.75
C LYS A 65 6.84 -6.53 -4.93
N ASP A 66 6.94 -6.41 -3.61
CA ASP A 66 5.82 -6.73 -2.74
C ASP A 66 4.72 -5.70 -2.88
N ILE A 67 5.09 -4.47 -3.16
CA ILE A 67 4.11 -3.40 -3.36
C ILE A 67 3.28 -3.70 -4.61
N ASP A 68 3.97 -4.05 -5.69
CA ASP A 68 3.28 -4.35 -6.94
C ASP A 68 2.36 -5.56 -6.78
N SER A 69 2.84 -6.58 -6.12
CA SER A 69 2.06 -7.78 -5.88
C SER A 69 0.80 -7.46 -5.07
N PHE A 70 0.97 -6.65 -4.04
CA PHE A 70 -0.14 -6.24 -3.19
C PHE A 70 -1.20 -5.51 -4.02
N LEU A 71 -0.77 -4.58 -4.86
CA LEU A 71 -1.70 -3.77 -5.63
C LEU A 71 -2.43 -4.59 -6.69
N ARG A 72 -1.75 -5.55 -7.29
CA ARG A 72 -2.39 -6.41 -8.27
C ARG A 72 -3.47 -7.27 -7.62
N LYS A 73 -3.21 -7.77 -6.42
CA LYS A 73 -4.21 -8.56 -5.70
C LYS A 73 -5.38 -7.68 -5.30
N MET A 74 -5.09 -6.46 -4.86
CA MET A 74 -6.15 -5.54 -4.51
C MET A 74 -7.03 -5.23 -5.70
N LYS A 75 -6.43 -5.05 -6.87
CA LYS A 75 -7.20 -4.75 -8.08
C LYS A 75 -8.16 -5.89 -8.42
N ARG A 76 -7.77 -7.12 -8.17
CA ARG A 76 -8.67 -8.25 -8.42
C ARG A 76 -9.83 -8.27 -7.46
N TYR A 77 -9.58 -7.89 -6.21
CA TYR A 77 -10.60 -7.99 -5.17
C TYR A 77 -11.54 -6.80 -5.18
N VAL A 78 -11.03 -5.64 -5.55
CA VAL A 78 -11.80 -4.39 -5.49
C VAL A 78 -12.16 -3.95 -6.91
N PRO A 79 -13.44 -3.98 -7.27
CA PRO A 79 -13.84 -3.55 -8.61
C PRO A 79 -13.65 -2.05 -8.75
N GLY A 80 -13.35 -1.62 -9.96
CA GLY A 80 -13.29 -0.20 -10.26
C GLY A 80 -11.95 0.47 -10.04
N ILE A 81 -10.92 -0.28 -9.65
CA ILE A 81 -9.59 0.28 -9.59
C ILE A 81 -9.04 0.28 -11.02
N VAL A 82 -8.73 1.45 -11.53
CA VAL A 82 -8.27 1.61 -12.91
C VAL A 82 -6.76 1.46 -13.02
N SER A 83 -6.06 2.19 -12.18
CA SER A 83 -4.61 2.20 -12.23
C SER A 83 -4.07 2.75 -10.91
N TRP A 84 -2.75 2.72 -10.79
CA TRP A 84 -2.10 3.30 -9.62
C TRP A 84 -0.74 3.83 -10.03
N HIS A 85 -0.21 4.71 -9.18
CA HIS A 85 1.09 5.28 -9.36
C HIS A 85 1.85 5.13 -8.04
N ILE A 86 3.02 4.52 -8.10
CA ILE A 86 3.82 4.24 -6.91
C ILE A 86 4.95 5.23 -6.79
N GLY A 87 5.05 5.88 -5.64
CA GLY A 87 6.18 6.73 -5.34
C GLY A 87 6.89 6.18 -4.12
N ILE A 88 8.19 6.03 -4.21
CA ILE A 88 8.98 5.56 -3.09
C ILE A 88 9.35 6.77 -2.24
N VAL A 89 8.89 6.79 -1.00
CA VAL A 89 9.15 7.90 -0.11
C VAL A 89 10.54 7.78 0.50
N GLY A 90 10.97 6.55 0.75
CA GLY A 90 12.28 6.32 1.31
C GLY A 90 12.30 4.99 2.03
N SER A 91 13.43 4.66 2.61
CA SER A 91 13.52 3.48 3.43
C SER A 91 13.87 3.89 4.84
N SER A 92 13.40 3.10 5.80
CA SER A 92 13.72 3.34 7.19
C SER A 92 15.10 2.78 7.44
N VAL A 93 16.06 3.64 7.59
CA VAL A 93 17.43 3.21 7.79
C VAL A 93 17.97 3.89 9.01
N PHE A 94 17.88 3.25 10.11
CA PHE A 94 18.38 3.85 11.33
C PHE A 94 19.01 2.84 12.21
#